data_3489845540f0de380dd47f9d874a7d53
#
_entry.id   3489845540f0de380dd47f9d874a7d53
#
_cell.length_a   1.000
_cell.length_b   1.000
_cell.length_c   1.000
_cell.angle_alpha   90.00
_cell.angle_beta   90.00
_cell.angle_gamma   90.00
#
_symmetry.space_group_name_H-M   'P 1'
#
loop_
_entity.id
_entity.type
_entity.pdbx_description
1 polymer ?
#
loop_
_entity_poly.entity_id
_entity_poly.type
_entity_poly.pdbx_seq_one_letter_code
_entity_poly.pdbx_strand_id
1 'polypeptide(L)'
;TGELREVLTAAKTAVRENYEPGGTVTYVVSLTNSGITPLTGLTISDNLGGYTFGGATLYPLAYLPGSVRYYVNGALQAAPAVNAGPPMTVTGITVPAGGSALVIYETEVTRYAPLAAESSIVNTVTVTGGGLAAPVTAEETVGVVSSPRLSITKGLNPTVVAESGRITYTFTIQNTGNTPVTATDDVILRDTFDPVLNGLTVTYNGAPWTAGTQYTYDGTTGLFATTAGQITVPAATYTQDPVTGAWAVTPGVSELIVTGTV
;
A
#
# COMPACT_ATOMS: atom_id res chain seq x y z
N THR A 1 43.17 23.54 18.76
CA THR A 1 42.00 23.62 17.88
C THR A 1 41.22 22.31 18.04
N GLY A 2 40.22 22.34 18.96
CA GLY A 2 39.32 21.19 19.11
C GLY A 2 38.41 21.11 17.88
N GLU A 3 38.40 19.97 17.19
CA GLU A 3 37.36 19.68 16.20
C GLU A 3 36.01 19.61 16.94
N LEU A 4 35.03 20.39 16.47
CA LEU A 4 33.67 20.28 16.89
C LEU A 4 33.15 18.90 16.37
N ARG A 5 33.14 17.89 17.23
CA ARG A 5 32.51 16.60 16.90
C ARG A 5 31.00 16.78 17.00
N GLU A 6 30.30 16.31 15.97
CA GLU A 6 28.86 16.13 16.09
C GLU A 6 28.58 15.20 17.26
N VAL A 7 27.84 15.70 18.26
CA VAL A 7 27.52 14.94 19.48
C VAL A 7 26.16 14.28 19.41
N LEU A 8 25.29 14.73 18.48
CA LEU A 8 23.97 14.15 18.23
C LEU A 8 24.01 13.22 17.04
N THR A 9 23.51 12.02 17.20
CA THR A 9 23.17 11.11 16.11
C THR A 9 21.67 10.88 16.06
N ALA A 10 21.10 10.79 14.86
CA ALA A 10 19.71 10.51 14.62
C ALA A 10 19.57 9.24 13.77
N ALA A 11 18.57 8.44 14.09
CA ALA A 11 18.13 7.31 13.27
C ALA A 11 16.62 7.41 13.10
N LYS A 12 16.12 7.00 11.94
CA LYS A 12 14.71 6.91 11.64
C LYS A 12 14.40 5.51 11.12
N THR A 13 13.36 4.90 11.67
CA THR A 13 12.90 3.57 11.26
C THR A 13 11.37 3.55 11.16
N ALA A 14 10.83 2.67 10.32
CA ALA A 14 9.42 2.37 10.26
C ALA A 14 9.13 1.04 10.97
N VAL A 15 8.01 0.95 11.68
CA VAL A 15 7.57 -0.28 12.35
C VAL A 15 7.22 -1.37 11.33
N ARG A 16 6.76 -0.95 10.14
CA ARG A 16 6.54 -1.82 8.97
C ARG A 16 7.31 -1.26 7.78
N GLU A 17 7.94 -2.14 7.03
CA GLU A 17 8.74 -1.79 5.85
C GLU A 17 7.89 -1.48 4.61
N ASN A 18 6.56 -1.71 4.70
CA ASN A 18 5.65 -1.56 3.57
C ASN A 18 4.43 -0.72 3.92
N TYR A 19 3.92 0.00 2.91
CA TYR A 19 2.68 0.77 3.00
C TYR A 19 1.64 0.29 1.99
N GLU A 20 0.38 0.56 2.32
CA GLU A 20 -0.79 0.31 1.48
C GLU A 20 -1.57 1.62 1.25
N PRO A 21 -2.35 1.73 0.15
CA PRO A 21 -3.23 2.87 -0.06
C PRO A 21 -4.18 3.10 1.12
N GLY A 22 -4.21 4.33 1.66
CA GLY A 22 -5.05 4.69 2.80
C GLY A 22 -4.69 3.99 4.12
N GLY A 23 -3.55 3.30 4.17
CA GLY A 23 -3.02 2.68 5.39
C GLY A 23 -2.25 3.68 6.26
N THR A 24 -1.66 3.17 7.34
CA THR A 24 -0.82 3.96 8.26
C THR A 24 0.60 3.44 8.27
N VAL A 25 1.56 4.36 8.46
CA VAL A 25 2.97 4.05 8.70
C VAL A 25 3.38 4.68 10.02
N THR A 26 3.90 3.87 10.93
CA THR A 26 4.44 4.32 12.22
C THR A 26 5.93 4.49 12.12
N TYR A 27 6.42 5.69 12.41
CA TYR A 27 7.84 6.01 12.43
C TYR A 27 8.38 6.14 13.85
N VAL A 28 9.64 5.77 14.01
CA VAL A 28 10.41 5.92 15.23
C VAL A 28 11.65 6.74 14.89
N VAL A 29 11.80 7.89 15.53
CA VAL A 29 13.00 8.73 15.46
C VAL A 29 13.77 8.55 16.77
N SER A 30 14.99 8.05 16.67
CA SER A 30 15.88 7.84 17.80
C SER A 30 17.02 8.87 17.77
N LEU A 31 17.19 9.59 18.87
CA LEU A 31 18.24 10.58 19.05
C LEU A 31 19.18 10.13 20.15
N THR A 32 20.49 10.17 19.91
CA THR A 32 21.53 9.83 20.89
C THR A 32 22.51 10.98 21.03
N ASN A 33 22.71 11.46 22.26
CA ASN A 33 23.67 12.50 22.57
C ASN A 33 24.91 11.87 23.23
N SER A 34 26.02 11.82 22.52
CA SER A 34 27.30 11.33 23.02
C SER A 34 28.11 12.41 23.75
N GLY A 35 27.60 13.62 23.84
CA GLY A 35 28.23 14.76 24.52
C GLY A 35 28.04 14.73 26.03
N ILE A 36 28.77 15.62 26.70
CA ILE A 36 28.75 15.76 28.16
C ILE A 36 27.75 16.82 28.67
N THR A 37 27.05 17.49 27.75
CA THR A 37 26.02 18.48 28.05
C THR A 37 24.69 18.07 27.43
N PRO A 38 23.55 18.32 28.11
CA PRO A 38 22.26 18.03 27.54
C PRO A 38 21.97 18.96 26.34
N LEU A 39 21.30 18.43 25.32
CA LEU A 39 20.76 19.19 24.20
C LEU A 39 19.28 19.46 24.50
N THR A 40 18.90 20.72 24.61
CA THR A 40 17.53 21.16 24.95
C THR A 40 16.93 22.05 23.88
N GLY A 41 15.61 22.00 23.70
CA GLY A 41 14.94 22.82 22.69
C GLY A 41 15.22 22.37 21.26
N LEU A 42 15.47 21.09 21.04
CA LEU A 42 15.59 20.53 19.71
C LEU A 42 14.23 20.52 19.00
N THR A 43 14.27 20.75 17.70
CA THR A 43 13.14 20.62 16.78
C THR A 43 13.41 19.50 15.80
N ILE A 44 12.47 18.57 15.66
CA ILE A 44 12.45 17.55 14.64
C ILE A 44 11.51 18.00 13.54
N SER A 45 11.95 18.13 12.32
CA SER A 45 11.15 18.43 11.14
C SER A 45 11.10 17.22 10.23
N ASP A 46 9.91 16.73 9.90
CA ASP A 46 9.66 15.60 9.02
C ASP A 46 9.10 16.10 7.69
N ASN A 47 9.73 15.72 6.57
CA ASN A 47 9.31 16.13 5.24
C ASN A 47 8.09 15.36 4.70
N LEU A 48 7.56 14.36 5.45
CA LEU A 48 6.41 13.53 5.10
C LEU A 48 6.53 12.88 3.71
N GLY A 49 7.77 12.60 3.29
CA GLY A 49 8.08 12.01 1.99
C GLY A 49 7.78 12.92 0.80
N GLY A 50 7.70 14.23 1.00
CA GLY A 50 7.36 15.20 -0.04
C GLY A 50 8.23 15.09 -1.29
N TYR A 51 7.59 15.13 -2.46
CA TYR A 51 8.25 15.08 -3.77
C TYR A 51 7.70 16.14 -4.71
N THR A 52 8.51 16.53 -5.70
CA THR A 52 8.12 17.57 -6.67
C THR A 52 7.26 16.99 -7.80
N PHE A 53 6.13 17.64 -8.09
CA PHE A 53 5.26 17.32 -9.19
C PHE A 53 4.66 18.62 -9.76
N GLY A 54 4.87 18.87 -11.08
CA GLY A 54 4.29 20.04 -11.75
C GLY A 54 4.67 21.41 -11.11
N GLY A 55 5.83 21.49 -10.46
CA GLY A 55 6.29 22.70 -9.74
C GLY A 55 5.71 22.88 -8.32
N ALA A 56 4.85 21.96 -7.87
CA ALA A 56 4.36 21.87 -6.50
C ALA A 56 5.03 20.72 -5.75
N THR A 57 4.96 20.73 -4.41
CA THR A 57 5.34 19.58 -3.59
C THR A 57 4.09 18.82 -3.20
N LEU A 58 4.07 17.53 -3.48
CA LEU A 58 3.04 16.59 -3.05
C LEU A 58 3.55 15.74 -1.90
N TYR A 59 2.67 15.41 -0.97
CA TYR A 59 3.02 14.69 0.25
C TYR A 59 2.32 13.33 0.29
N PRO A 60 3.06 12.22 0.11
CA PRO A 60 2.50 10.87 0.16
C PRO A 60 2.06 10.47 1.57
N LEU A 61 2.53 11.18 2.60
CA LEU A 61 2.18 10.95 3.99
C LEU A 61 1.56 12.21 4.59
N ALA A 62 0.64 12.02 5.54
CA ALA A 62 0.08 13.06 6.39
C ALA A 62 0.19 12.65 7.86
N TYR A 63 0.61 13.57 8.74
CA TYR A 63 0.68 13.28 10.17
C TYR A 63 -0.71 12.97 10.75
N LEU A 64 -0.78 11.90 11.57
CA LEU A 64 -1.99 11.55 12.30
C LEU A 64 -2.03 12.29 13.64
N PRO A 65 -2.92 13.29 13.82
CA PRO A 65 -2.94 14.12 15.02
C PRO A 65 -3.08 13.32 16.32
N GLY A 66 -2.29 13.71 17.33
CA GLY A 66 -2.31 13.08 18.64
C GLY A 66 -1.54 11.76 18.76
N SER A 67 -0.90 11.29 17.68
CA SER A 67 -0.15 10.03 17.67
C SER A 67 1.24 10.14 18.28
N VAL A 68 1.81 11.34 18.45
CA VAL A 68 3.18 11.50 18.97
C VAL A 68 3.30 10.97 20.39
N ARG A 69 4.34 10.15 20.60
CA ARG A 69 4.82 9.70 21.90
C ARG A 69 6.30 10.05 22.00
N TYR A 70 6.69 10.59 23.16
CA TYR A 70 8.04 11.08 23.43
C TYR A 70 8.61 10.40 24.66
N TYR A 71 9.81 9.88 24.54
CA TYR A 71 10.53 9.18 25.62
C TYR A 71 11.92 9.78 25.77
N VAL A 72 12.38 9.89 27.01
CA VAL A 72 13.76 10.27 27.36
C VAL A 72 14.35 9.17 28.22
N ASN A 73 15.49 8.61 27.82
CA ASN A 73 16.12 7.47 28.47
C ASN A 73 15.14 6.32 28.80
N GLY A 74 14.22 6.05 27.88
CA GLY A 74 13.19 5.02 28.03
C GLY A 74 11.96 5.41 28.86
N ALA A 75 11.93 6.59 29.48
CA ALA A 75 10.79 7.07 30.27
C ALA A 75 9.86 7.95 29.41
N LEU A 76 8.56 7.62 29.38
CA LEU A 76 7.53 8.40 28.70
C LEU A 76 7.45 9.82 29.30
N GLN A 77 7.44 10.81 28.43
CA GLN A 77 7.32 12.23 28.76
C GLN A 77 5.93 12.75 28.39
N ALA A 78 5.62 13.97 28.85
CA ALA A 78 4.49 14.74 28.33
C ALA A 78 4.61 14.91 26.81
N ALA A 79 3.46 14.92 26.13
CA ALA A 79 3.44 15.11 24.68
C ALA A 79 4.06 16.48 24.32
N PRO A 80 5.03 16.52 23.39
CA PRO A 80 5.63 17.76 22.93
C PRO A 80 4.66 18.55 22.04
N ALA A 81 4.98 19.79 21.78
CA ALA A 81 4.22 20.59 20.82
C ALA A 81 4.46 20.08 19.39
N VAL A 82 3.38 19.87 18.63
CA VAL A 82 3.40 19.34 17.26
C VAL A 82 2.66 20.29 16.34
N ASN A 83 3.29 20.64 15.22
CA ASN A 83 2.63 21.23 14.06
C ASN A 83 2.50 20.14 12.99
N ALA A 84 1.29 19.87 12.54
CA ALA A 84 1.01 18.82 11.56
C ALA A 84 1.67 19.06 10.20
N GLY A 85 1.99 20.31 9.88
CA GLY A 85 2.65 20.67 8.63
C GLY A 85 1.78 20.56 7.38
N PRO A 86 2.35 20.25 6.19
CA PRO A 86 3.73 19.86 5.89
C PRO A 86 4.75 21.02 5.82
N PRO A 87 6.02 20.86 6.23
CA PRO A 87 6.54 19.69 6.95
C PRO A 87 5.97 19.61 8.38
N MET A 88 5.84 18.38 8.91
CA MET A 88 5.49 18.16 10.30
C MET A 88 6.65 18.58 11.19
N THR A 89 6.38 19.29 12.30
CA THR A 89 7.43 19.63 13.28
C THR A 89 7.05 19.22 14.69
N VAL A 90 8.03 18.72 15.44
CA VAL A 90 7.95 18.41 16.86
C VAL A 90 8.99 19.25 17.57
N THR A 91 8.59 20.08 18.54
CA THR A 91 9.46 21.04 19.21
C THR A 91 9.61 20.75 20.69
N GLY A 92 10.67 21.29 21.31
CA GLY A 92 10.91 21.18 22.74
C GLY A 92 11.53 19.82 23.15
N ILE A 93 12.18 19.12 22.24
CA ILE A 93 12.82 17.84 22.52
C ILE A 93 14.14 18.08 23.27
N THR A 94 14.35 17.26 24.30
CA THR A 94 15.58 17.24 25.10
C THR A 94 16.25 15.87 25.01
N VAL A 95 17.56 15.86 24.82
CA VAL A 95 18.38 14.65 24.89
C VAL A 95 19.44 14.85 25.95
N PRO A 96 19.40 14.13 27.10
CA PRO A 96 20.38 14.27 28.17
C PRO A 96 21.80 14.00 27.71
N ALA A 97 22.78 14.52 28.45
CA ALA A 97 24.18 14.20 28.23
C ALA A 97 24.41 12.67 28.33
N GLY A 98 25.05 12.06 27.35
CA GLY A 98 25.26 10.62 27.28
C GLY A 98 23.96 9.79 27.21
N GLY A 99 22.82 10.44 26.92
CA GLY A 99 21.50 9.82 26.93
C GLY A 99 20.84 9.76 25.55
N SER A 100 19.56 9.39 25.56
CA SER A 100 18.77 9.22 24.34
C SER A 100 17.36 9.78 24.48
N ALA A 101 16.76 10.08 23.33
CA ALA A 101 15.33 10.38 23.21
C ALA A 101 14.74 9.58 22.04
N LEU A 102 13.45 9.27 22.18
CA LEU A 102 12.66 8.55 21.18
C LEU A 102 11.39 9.34 20.91
N VAL A 103 11.11 9.59 19.63
CA VAL A 103 9.84 10.18 19.19
C VAL A 103 9.17 9.20 18.24
N ILE A 104 7.98 8.73 18.61
CA ILE A 104 7.17 7.80 17.82
C ILE A 104 5.94 8.54 17.35
N TYR A 105 5.55 8.40 16.09
CA TYR A 105 4.35 9.00 15.53
C TYR A 105 3.82 8.20 14.36
N GLU A 106 2.54 8.38 14.06
CA GLU A 106 1.85 7.73 12.96
C GLU A 106 1.56 8.72 11.83
N THR A 107 1.62 8.21 10.62
CA THR A 107 1.25 8.92 9.40
C THR A 107 0.23 8.11 8.62
N GLU A 108 -0.68 8.80 7.94
CA GLU A 108 -1.63 8.22 6.99
C GLU A 108 -1.05 8.30 5.57
N VAL A 109 -1.22 7.23 4.79
CA VAL A 109 -0.84 7.17 3.37
C VAL A 109 -1.89 7.90 2.55
N THR A 110 -1.50 9.00 1.90
CA THR A 110 -2.39 9.86 1.13
C THR A 110 -2.58 9.37 -0.31
N ARG A 111 -3.51 10.00 -1.04
CA ARG A 111 -3.71 9.79 -2.47
C ARG A 111 -2.52 10.15 -3.37
N TYR A 112 -1.48 10.75 -2.81
CA TYR A 112 -0.26 11.11 -3.52
C TYR A 112 0.86 10.08 -3.37
N ALA A 113 0.63 9.01 -2.61
CA ALA A 113 1.59 7.91 -2.48
C ALA A 113 1.65 7.10 -3.77
N PRO A 114 2.84 6.79 -4.31
CA PRO A 114 2.98 5.97 -5.51
C PRO A 114 2.57 4.52 -5.21
N LEU A 115 1.82 3.88 -6.14
CA LEU A 115 1.18 2.58 -5.93
C LEU A 115 1.66 1.49 -6.88
N ALA A 116 2.39 1.84 -7.95
CA ALA A 116 2.98 0.85 -8.85
C ALA A 116 3.93 -0.08 -8.09
N ALA A 117 4.09 -1.32 -8.56
CA ALA A 117 5.05 -2.25 -7.99
C ALA A 117 6.45 -1.62 -7.90
N GLU A 118 7.21 -1.97 -6.86
CA GLU A 118 8.56 -1.43 -6.57
C GLU A 118 8.60 0.06 -6.20
N SER A 119 7.46 0.74 -6.09
CA SER A 119 7.41 2.12 -5.60
C SER A 119 7.77 2.19 -4.10
N SER A 120 8.29 3.33 -3.69
CA SER A 120 8.67 3.58 -2.30
C SER A 120 8.43 5.04 -1.91
N ILE A 121 8.37 5.28 -0.60
CA ILE A 121 8.37 6.60 0.02
C ILE A 121 9.66 6.73 0.82
N VAL A 122 10.46 7.74 0.50
CA VAL A 122 11.63 8.15 1.29
C VAL A 122 11.20 9.29 2.20
N ASN A 123 11.25 9.07 3.50
CA ASN A 123 10.81 10.03 4.50
C ASN A 123 11.98 10.47 5.37
N THR A 124 12.29 11.76 5.36
CA THR A 124 13.48 12.34 6.01
C THR A 124 13.08 13.24 7.17
N VAL A 125 13.73 13.06 8.31
CA VAL A 125 13.69 14.02 9.42
C VAL A 125 14.98 14.84 9.46
N THR A 126 14.82 16.11 9.84
CA THR A 126 15.91 17.04 10.09
C THR A 126 15.79 17.55 11.52
N VAL A 127 16.85 17.39 12.30
CA VAL A 127 16.92 17.84 13.69
C VAL A 127 17.74 19.11 13.76
N THR A 128 17.18 20.15 14.35
CA THR A 128 17.82 21.48 14.51
C THR A 128 17.64 22.01 15.93
N GLY A 129 18.34 23.10 16.24
CA GLY A 129 18.27 23.76 17.57
C GLY A 129 19.21 23.11 18.59
N GLY A 130 18.93 23.33 19.87
CA GLY A 130 19.70 22.75 20.99
C GLY A 130 21.17 23.08 21.03
N GLY A 131 21.62 24.10 20.28
CA GLY A 131 23.04 24.46 20.18
C GLY A 131 23.84 23.61 19.19
N LEU A 132 23.16 22.84 18.33
CA LEU A 132 23.82 22.08 17.23
C LEU A 132 24.51 23.04 16.26
N ALA A 133 25.74 22.71 15.83
CA ALA A 133 26.47 23.50 14.87
C ALA A 133 25.90 23.36 13.44
N ALA A 134 25.30 22.21 13.14
CA ALA A 134 24.66 21.90 11.86
C ALA A 134 23.41 21.01 12.10
N PRO A 135 22.44 21.04 11.16
CA PRO A 135 21.32 20.09 11.21
C PRO A 135 21.79 18.64 11.12
N VAL A 136 21.10 17.75 11.86
CA VAL A 136 21.32 16.30 11.79
C VAL A 136 20.13 15.67 11.10
N THR A 137 20.36 14.81 10.11
CA THR A 137 19.31 14.18 9.31
C THR A 137 19.29 12.67 9.48
N ALA A 138 18.11 12.08 9.35
CA ALA A 138 17.93 10.65 9.21
C ALA A 138 16.76 10.38 8.27
N GLU A 139 16.84 9.31 7.51
CA GLU A 139 15.80 8.93 6.56
C GLU A 139 15.42 7.46 6.70
N GLU A 140 14.21 7.15 6.30
CA GLU A 140 13.67 5.80 6.19
C GLU A 140 12.91 5.64 4.89
N THR A 141 13.10 4.50 4.24
CA THR A 141 12.42 4.13 3.01
C THR A 141 11.44 3.00 3.28
N VAL A 142 10.16 3.21 2.97
CA VAL A 142 9.13 2.20 3.01
C VAL A 142 8.66 1.88 1.61
N GLY A 143 8.56 0.59 1.28
CA GLY A 143 8.08 0.10 -0.03
C GLY A 143 6.57 -0.01 -0.09
N VAL A 144 5.98 0.01 -1.30
CA VAL A 144 4.57 -0.36 -1.47
C VAL A 144 4.40 -1.86 -1.27
N VAL A 145 3.28 -2.29 -0.68
CA VAL A 145 2.90 -3.71 -0.68
C VAL A 145 2.68 -4.15 -2.12
N SER A 146 3.38 -5.21 -2.55
CA SER A 146 3.27 -5.78 -3.90
C SER A 146 2.48 -7.09 -3.83
N SER A 147 1.21 -7.03 -4.25
CA SER A 147 0.30 -8.19 -4.27
C SER A 147 -0.86 -7.97 -5.23
N PRO A 148 -1.42 -9.06 -5.80
CA PRO A 148 -2.69 -8.97 -6.51
C PRO A 148 -3.84 -8.73 -5.50
N ARG A 149 -4.90 -8.03 -5.95
CA ARG A 149 -6.14 -7.80 -5.19
C ARG A 149 -7.31 -8.07 -6.10
N LEU A 150 -7.89 -9.25 -5.96
CA LEU A 150 -8.96 -9.71 -6.84
C LEU A 150 -10.34 -9.38 -6.30
N SER A 151 -11.23 -9.02 -7.22
CA SER A 151 -12.67 -9.05 -7.05
C SER A 151 -13.30 -9.73 -8.25
N ILE A 152 -14.50 -10.31 -8.05
CA ILE A 152 -15.23 -11.00 -9.10
C ILE A 152 -16.69 -10.53 -9.12
N THR A 153 -17.22 -10.35 -10.33
CA THR A 153 -18.65 -10.15 -10.56
C THR A 153 -19.16 -11.20 -11.51
N LYS A 154 -20.42 -11.62 -11.31
CA LYS A 154 -21.13 -12.60 -12.15
C LYS A 154 -22.30 -11.91 -12.81
N GLY A 155 -22.32 -11.88 -14.13
CA GLY A 155 -23.42 -11.42 -14.97
C GLY A 155 -24.18 -12.59 -15.59
N LEU A 156 -25.42 -12.36 -15.95
CA LEU A 156 -26.32 -13.35 -16.55
C LEU A 156 -27.11 -12.72 -17.69
N ASN A 157 -27.12 -13.39 -18.86
CA ASN A 157 -27.91 -12.96 -20.01
C ASN A 157 -28.42 -14.17 -20.84
N PRO A 158 -29.76 -14.26 -21.12
CA PRO A 158 -30.81 -13.42 -20.58
C PRO A 158 -31.08 -13.69 -19.10
N THR A 159 -31.71 -12.76 -18.39
CA THR A 159 -32.10 -12.93 -16.97
C THR A 159 -33.30 -13.85 -16.76
N VAL A 160 -34.06 -14.11 -17.84
CA VAL A 160 -35.14 -15.05 -17.90
C VAL A 160 -34.96 -15.92 -19.12
N VAL A 161 -34.98 -17.24 -18.94
CA VAL A 161 -34.80 -18.20 -20.01
C VAL A 161 -35.93 -19.25 -19.97
N ALA A 162 -36.44 -19.63 -21.14
CA ALA A 162 -37.39 -20.73 -21.26
C ALA A 162 -36.61 -22.07 -21.21
N GLU A 163 -37.36 -23.16 -20.97
CA GLU A 163 -36.83 -24.51 -21.10
C GLU A 163 -36.15 -24.70 -22.46
N SER A 164 -35.00 -25.35 -22.48
CA SER A 164 -34.10 -25.48 -23.65
C SER A 164 -33.55 -24.13 -24.19
N GLY A 165 -33.73 -23.06 -23.44
CA GLY A 165 -33.18 -21.76 -23.81
C GLY A 165 -31.66 -21.66 -23.53
N ARG A 166 -31.00 -20.82 -24.32
CA ARG A 166 -29.57 -20.57 -24.17
C ARG A 166 -29.33 -19.46 -23.14
N ILE A 167 -28.35 -19.69 -22.24
CA ILE A 167 -27.98 -18.77 -21.19
C ILE A 167 -26.47 -18.56 -21.17
N THR A 168 -26.05 -17.34 -20.90
CA THR A 168 -24.63 -16.98 -20.81
C THR A 168 -24.34 -16.37 -19.44
N TYR A 169 -23.38 -16.92 -18.76
CA TYR A 169 -22.78 -16.38 -17.54
C TYR A 169 -21.46 -15.72 -17.89
N THR A 170 -21.28 -14.50 -17.43
CA THR A 170 -20.04 -13.73 -17.57
C THR A 170 -19.45 -13.49 -16.19
N PHE A 171 -18.25 -14.02 -15.96
CA PHE A 171 -17.48 -13.76 -14.77
C PHE A 171 -16.39 -12.75 -15.11
N THR A 172 -16.51 -11.54 -14.57
CA THR A 172 -15.50 -10.50 -14.72
C THR A 172 -14.60 -10.51 -13.48
N ILE A 173 -13.33 -10.82 -13.66
CA ILE A 173 -12.32 -10.85 -12.60
C ILE A 173 -11.49 -9.59 -12.74
N GLN A 174 -11.50 -8.76 -11.69
CA GLN A 174 -10.73 -7.51 -11.65
C GLN A 174 -9.60 -7.64 -10.63
N ASN A 175 -8.43 -7.15 -11.03
CA ASN A 175 -7.27 -7.03 -10.16
C ASN A 175 -6.95 -5.56 -9.95
N THR A 176 -7.13 -5.06 -8.73
CA THR A 176 -6.76 -3.71 -8.31
C THR A 176 -5.38 -3.66 -7.66
N GLY A 177 -4.69 -4.79 -7.55
CA GLY A 177 -3.33 -4.91 -7.04
C GLY A 177 -2.29 -4.59 -8.11
N ASN A 178 -1.07 -4.29 -7.66
CA ASN A 178 0.04 -3.86 -8.49
C ASN A 178 0.89 -5.01 -9.06
N THR A 179 0.54 -6.25 -8.77
CA THR A 179 1.14 -7.44 -9.37
C THR A 179 0.08 -8.28 -10.08
N PRO A 180 0.43 -8.96 -11.19
CA PRO A 180 -0.51 -9.82 -11.88
C PRO A 180 -0.79 -11.11 -11.08
N VAL A 181 -1.92 -11.73 -11.36
CA VAL A 181 -2.15 -13.15 -11.05
C VAL A 181 -1.57 -13.96 -12.19
N THR A 182 -0.71 -14.90 -11.86
CA THR A 182 -0.02 -15.80 -12.79
C THR A 182 -0.46 -17.25 -12.60
N ALA A 183 -0.02 -18.14 -13.47
CA ALA A 183 -0.33 -19.57 -13.36
C ALA A 183 0.14 -20.19 -12.04
N THR A 184 1.21 -19.66 -11.44
CA THR A 184 1.78 -20.18 -10.18
C THR A 184 0.99 -19.78 -8.93
N ASP A 185 0.02 -18.88 -9.08
CA ASP A 185 -0.86 -18.48 -7.95
C ASP A 185 -2.03 -19.46 -7.75
N ASP A 186 -2.19 -20.42 -8.64
CA ASP A 186 -3.16 -21.52 -8.57
C ASP A 186 -4.61 -21.08 -8.30
N VAL A 187 -5.00 -19.92 -8.82
CA VAL A 187 -6.35 -19.38 -8.64
C VAL A 187 -7.38 -20.29 -9.31
N ILE A 188 -8.43 -20.61 -8.57
CA ILE A 188 -9.54 -21.44 -9.03
C ILE A 188 -10.85 -20.65 -8.88
N LEU A 189 -11.64 -20.59 -9.97
CA LEU A 189 -13.02 -20.12 -9.94
C LEU A 189 -13.94 -21.33 -9.84
N ARG A 190 -14.90 -21.26 -8.90
CA ARG A 190 -15.94 -22.28 -8.74
C ARG A 190 -17.31 -21.63 -8.74
N ASP A 191 -18.26 -22.34 -9.36
CA ASP A 191 -19.68 -21.96 -9.36
C ASP A 191 -20.53 -23.23 -9.45
N THR A 192 -21.79 -23.13 -9.05
CA THR A 192 -22.77 -24.18 -9.27
C THR A 192 -23.92 -23.59 -10.06
N PHE A 193 -24.12 -24.07 -11.28
CA PHE A 193 -25.21 -23.61 -12.13
C PHE A 193 -26.51 -24.29 -11.74
N ASP A 194 -27.52 -23.49 -11.38
CA ASP A 194 -28.89 -23.92 -11.13
C ASP A 194 -29.82 -22.99 -11.94
N PRO A 195 -30.55 -23.55 -12.93
CA PRO A 195 -30.54 -24.94 -13.37
C PRO A 195 -29.22 -25.41 -14.00
N VAL A 196 -29.04 -26.73 -14.00
CA VAL A 196 -27.91 -27.40 -14.63
C VAL A 196 -27.89 -27.09 -16.13
N LEU A 197 -26.72 -26.84 -16.68
CA LEU A 197 -26.53 -26.48 -18.08
C LEU A 197 -26.08 -27.67 -18.92
N ASN A 198 -26.56 -27.74 -20.16
CA ASN A 198 -26.16 -28.70 -21.16
C ASN A 198 -25.34 -28.03 -22.29
N GLY A 199 -24.45 -28.79 -22.93
CA GLY A 199 -23.70 -28.32 -24.09
C GLY A 199 -22.85 -27.07 -23.82
N LEU A 200 -22.08 -27.08 -22.72
CA LEU A 200 -21.26 -25.94 -22.33
C LEU A 200 -20.24 -25.55 -23.40
N THR A 201 -20.14 -24.26 -23.63
CA THR A 201 -19.00 -23.62 -24.27
C THR A 201 -18.40 -22.63 -23.31
N VAL A 202 -17.09 -22.67 -23.15
CA VAL A 202 -16.34 -21.83 -22.20
C VAL A 202 -15.25 -21.07 -22.96
N THR A 203 -15.16 -19.77 -22.72
CA THR A 203 -14.07 -18.95 -23.21
C THR A 203 -13.42 -18.16 -22.09
N TYR A 204 -12.14 -17.94 -22.18
CA TYR A 204 -11.39 -17.08 -21.26
C TYR A 204 -10.62 -16.03 -22.04
N ASN A 205 -10.89 -14.76 -21.79
CA ASN A 205 -10.37 -13.63 -22.57
C ASN A 205 -10.54 -13.83 -24.07
N GLY A 206 -11.69 -14.37 -24.48
CA GLY A 206 -12.05 -14.66 -25.87
C GLY A 206 -11.43 -15.97 -26.44
N ALA A 207 -10.51 -16.63 -25.77
CA ALA A 207 -9.96 -17.90 -26.19
C ALA A 207 -10.83 -19.07 -25.73
N PRO A 208 -11.14 -20.06 -26.60
CA PRO A 208 -11.95 -21.22 -26.22
C PRO A 208 -11.17 -22.13 -25.23
N TRP A 209 -11.88 -22.63 -24.22
CA TRP A 209 -11.40 -23.57 -23.22
C TRP A 209 -11.99 -24.96 -23.41
N THR A 210 -11.20 -25.99 -23.10
CA THR A 210 -11.54 -27.41 -23.25
C THR A 210 -11.81 -28.05 -21.89
N ALA A 211 -12.94 -28.75 -21.76
CA ALA A 211 -13.26 -29.54 -20.57
C ALA A 211 -12.20 -30.62 -20.30
N GLY A 212 -11.91 -30.85 -19.03
CA GLY A 212 -10.87 -31.78 -18.59
C GLY A 212 -9.44 -31.24 -18.67
N THR A 213 -9.22 -30.06 -19.32
CA THR A 213 -7.93 -29.38 -19.38
C THR A 213 -7.96 -28.07 -18.58
N GLN A 214 -8.77 -27.09 -19.01
CA GLN A 214 -8.85 -25.82 -18.34
C GLN A 214 -9.96 -25.72 -17.29
N TYR A 215 -10.98 -26.56 -17.40
CA TYR A 215 -12.09 -26.61 -16.42
C TYR A 215 -12.69 -28.01 -16.32
N THR A 216 -13.42 -28.23 -15.27
CA THR A 216 -14.30 -29.39 -15.07
C THR A 216 -15.75 -28.93 -14.88
N TYR A 217 -16.68 -29.75 -15.35
CA TYR A 217 -18.10 -29.52 -15.17
C TYR A 217 -18.83 -30.85 -14.91
N ASP A 218 -19.60 -30.90 -13.84
CA ASP A 218 -20.47 -32.01 -13.51
C ASP A 218 -21.90 -31.67 -13.96
N GLY A 219 -22.34 -32.28 -15.06
CA GLY A 219 -23.67 -32.10 -15.62
C GLY A 219 -24.83 -32.65 -14.76
N THR A 220 -24.53 -33.33 -13.65
CA THR A 220 -25.53 -33.82 -12.71
C THR A 220 -25.78 -32.83 -11.58
N THR A 221 -24.74 -32.25 -11.07
CA THR A 221 -24.76 -31.30 -9.93
C THR A 221 -24.73 -29.85 -10.33
N GLY A 222 -24.34 -29.54 -11.58
CA GLY A 222 -24.11 -28.18 -12.05
C GLY A 222 -22.79 -27.58 -11.58
N LEU A 223 -21.94 -28.36 -10.88
CA LEU A 223 -20.66 -27.85 -10.35
C LEU A 223 -19.67 -27.59 -11.48
N PHE A 224 -19.23 -26.35 -11.58
CA PHE A 224 -18.19 -25.86 -12.48
C PHE A 224 -16.96 -25.48 -11.67
N ALA A 225 -15.77 -25.85 -12.13
CA ALA A 225 -14.51 -25.40 -11.53
C ALA A 225 -13.43 -25.24 -12.60
N THR A 226 -12.67 -24.16 -12.55
CA THR A 226 -11.48 -24.01 -13.38
C THR A 226 -10.34 -24.84 -12.81
N THR A 227 -9.44 -25.31 -13.67
CA THR A 227 -8.21 -26.00 -13.26
C THR A 227 -7.24 -24.97 -12.68
N ALA A 228 -6.50 -25.35 -11.62
CA ALA A 228 -5.46 -24.52 -11.03
C ALA A 228 -4.46 -24.05 -12.08
N GLY A 229 -3.98 -22.81 -11.98
CA GLY A 229 -3.03 -22.22 -12.90
C GLY A 229 -3.59 -21.76 -14.26
N GLN A 230 -4.90 -21.92 -14.51
CA GLN A 230 -5.52 -21.47 -15.76
C GLN A 230 -6.03 -20.03 -15.69
N ILE A 231 -6.34 -19.52 -14.49
CA ILE A 231 -6.74 -18.13 -14.30
C ILE A 231 -5.52 -17.25 -14.18
N THR A 232 -5.37 -16.29 -15.11
CA THR A 232 -4.37 -15.25 -15.05
C THR A 232 -5.06 -13.90 -15.20
N VAL A 233 -4.68 -12.92 -14.38
CA VAL A 233 -5.29 -11.59 -14.40
C VAL A 233 -4.18 -10.54 -14.43
N PRO A 234 -4.16 -9.60 -15.39
CA PRO A 234 -3.16 -8.56 -15.42
C PRO A 234 -3.13 -7.74 -14.13
N ALA A 235 -1.99 -7.16 -13.79
CA ALA A 235 -1.90 -6.17 -12.75
C ALA A 235 -2.74 -4.93 -13.10
N ALA A 236 -3.17 -4.18 -12.10
CA ALA A 236 -3.68 -2.84 -12.31
C ALA A 236 -2.59 -1.92 -12.88
N THR A 237 -3.00 -0.92 -13.64
CA THR A 237 -2.15 0.18 -14.05
C THR A 237 -2.43 1.41 -13.18
N TYR A 238 -1.37 2.16 -12.87
CA TYR A 238 -1.44 3.34 -12.04
C TYR A 238 -0.96 4.53 -12.85
N THR A 239 -1.78 5.58 -12.91
CA THR A 239 -1.46 6.83 -13.61
C THR A 239 -1.59 7.99 -12.64
N GLN A 240 -0.65 8.92 -12.71
CA GLN A 240 -0.73 10.14 -11.92
C GLN A 240 -1.50 11.20 -12.71
N ASP A 241 -2.55 11.76 -12.13
CA ASP A 241 -3.33 12.82 -12.73
C ASP A 241 -2.44 14.05 -12.99
N PRO A 242 -2.34 14.53 -14.22
CA PRO A 242 -1.39 15.59 -14.59
C PRO A 242 -1.71 16.95 -13.97
N VAL A 243 -2.93 17.14 -13.48
CA VAL A 243 -3.39 18.40 -12.88
C VAL A 243 -3.29 18.36 -11.37
N THR A 244 -3.81 17.30 -10.75
CA THR A 244 -3.90 17.18 -9.30
C THR A 244 -2.73 16.44 -8.68
N GLY A 245 -2.01 15.61 -9.47
CA GLY A 245 -0.96 14.72 -8.99
C GLY A 245 -1.46 13.51 -8.22
N ALA A 246 -2.76 13.32 -8.07
CA ALA A 246 -3.34 12.16 -7.42
C ALA A 246 -3.14 10.89 -8.28
N TRP A 247 -2.92 9.75 -7.63
CA TRP A 247 -2.81 8.47 -8.33
C TRP A 247 -4.19 7.89 -8.59
N ALA A 248 -4.43 7.50 -9.86
CA ALA A 248 -5.62 6.79 -10.31
C ALA A 248 -5.25 5.34 -10.64
N VAL A 249 -6.18 4.43 -10.34
CA VAL A 249 -6.03 2.98 -10.55
C VAL A 249 -6.98 2.55 -11.66
N THR A 250 -6.44 1.87 -12.67
CA THR A 250 -7.23 1.16 -13.69
C THR A 250 -7.02 -0.34 -13.44
N PRO A 251 -8.05 -1.08 -13.02
CA PRO A 251 -7.92 -2.51 -12.76
C PRO A 251 -7.46 -3.30 -13.97
N GLY A 252 -6.62 -4.31 -13.75
CA GLY A 252 -6.43 -5.41 -14.70
C GLY A 252 -7.70 -6.25 -14.75
N VAL A 253 -8.14 -6.67 -15.93
CA VAL A 253 -9.41 -7.39 -16.12
C VAL A 253 -9.17 -8.66 -16.91
N SER A 254 -9.79 -9.76 -16.46
CA SER A 254 -9.96 -10.99 -17.21
C SER A 254 -11.41 -11.44 -17.16
N GLU A 255 -11.86 -12.10 -18.20
CA GLU A 255 -13.26 -12.48 -18.37
C GLU A 255 -13.39 -13.96 -18.69
N LEU A 256 -14.19 -14.69 -17.91
CA LEU A 256 -14.60 -16.05 -18.16
C LEU A 256 -16.08 -16.05 -18.58
N ILE A 257 -16.38 -16.59 -19.76
CA ILE A 257 -17.74 -16.70 -20.27
C ILE A 257 -18.10 -18.18 -20.35
N VAL A 258 -19.22 -18.55 -19.75
CA VAL A 258 -19.81 -19.87 -19.81
C VAL A 258 -21.18 -19.78 -20.43
N THR A 259 -21.40 -20.48 -21.53
CA THR A 259 -22.69 -20.52 -22.22
C THR A 259 -23.17 -21.96 -22.30
N GLY A 260 -24.45 -22.20 -22.03
CA GLY A 260 -25.09 -23.50 -22.12
C GLY A 260 -26.58 -23.37 -22.39
N THR A 261 -27.25 -24.52 -22.46
CA THR A 261 -28.71 -24.60 -22.56
C THR A 261 -29.30 -25.19 -21.26
N VAL A 262 -30.41 -24.65 -20.83
CA VAL A 262 -31.19 -25.11 -19.65
C VAL A 262 -32.03 -26.30 -20.02
#